data_4464d8f730682fc10f12c5d559b9d1ea
#
_entry.id   4464d8f730682fc10f12c5d559b9d1ea
#
_cell.length_a   1.000
_cell.length_b   1.000
_cell.length_c   1.000
_cell.angle_alpha   90.00
_cell.angle_beta   90.00
_cell.angle_gamma   90.00
#
_symmetry.space_group_name_H-M   'P 1'
#
loop_
_entity.id
_entity.type
_entity.pdbx_description
1 polymer ?
#
loop_
_entity_poly.entity_id
_entity_poly.type
_entity_poly.pdbx_seq_one_letter_code
_entity_poly.pdbx_strand_id
1 'polypeptide(L)'
;MPFWIWLILGFVLLSFLGMFAATWPIAKKVYHNILVRTGPEKWTRANSYPPNPEHTRMFDLGMDWARENEARKRPVSIENEGLKLAGEYFDFGHKRCAIIFPGRTESLYYSYYFAQPYAEAGCNILVVDSRAHGLSEGKYNYCSTREWSDVIAWSRFAHDQLGCSDVVLHGICVGGGAVVLAAAKPDFPVYVSHLVVEGLFATFLESFKLHMKAEKRPIFPVLYEIFWAARLESGMKIREARPIRVIGKVKTPILFLHGRKDAFSLPKRAEELYAACNAPKELVWMDEGSHSHLRINNQELYDGSIKAFLQKTF
;
A
#
# COMPACT_ATOMS: atom_id res chain seq x y z
N MET A 1 -12.10 -44.00 27.28
CA MET A 1 -10.84 -43.28 27.54
C MET A 1 -10.63 -43.23 29.05
N PRO A 2 -9.43 -43.45 29.55
CA PRO A 2 -9.14 -43.34 30.99
C PRO A 2 -9.35 -41.90 31.50
N PHE A 3 -9.83 -41.73 32.73
CA PHE A 3 -10.17 -40.44 33.34
C PHE A 3 -9.01 -39.43 33.34
N TRP A 4 -7.78 -39.89 33.54
CA TRP A 4 -6.59 -39.04 33.51
C TRP A 4 -6.33 -38.36 32.16
N ILE A 5 -6.79 -38.94 31.04
CA ILE A 5 -6.70 -38.31 29.71
C ILE A 5 -7.57 -37.03 29.67
N TRP A 6 -8.77 -37.09 30.24
CA TRP A 6 -9.65 -35.91 30.33
C TRP A 6 -9.07 -34.82 31.21
N LEU A 7 -8.36 -35.19 32.30
CA LEU A 7 -7.65 -34.20 33.12
C LEU A 7 -6.51 -33.53 32.37
N ILE A 8 -5.71 -34.27 31.62
CA ILE A 8 -4.65 -33.69 30.78
C ILE A 8 -5.24 -32.79 29.71
N LEU A 9 -6.26 -33.22 28.99
CA LEU A 9 -6.92 -32.43 27.97
C LEU A 9 -7.52 -31.13 28.55
N GLY A 10 -8.16 -31.24 29.72
CA GLY A 10 -8.68 -30.09 30.45
C GLY A 10 -7.59 -29.08 30.85
N PHE A 11 -6.48 -29.60 31.41
CA PHE A 11 -5.32 -28.77 31.77
C PHE A 11 -4.71 -28.07 30.55
N VAL A 12 -4.51 -28.79 29.44
CA VAL A 12 -3.99 -28.22 28.18
C VAL A 12 -4.94 -27.15 27.67
N LEU A 13 -6.25 -27.40 27.62
CA LEU A 13 -7.24 -26.42 27.20
C LEU A 13 -7.23 -25.15 28.06
N LEU A 14 -7.22 -25.30 29.39
CA LEU A 14 -7.16 -24.18 30.32
C LEU A 14 -5.87 -23.36 30.17
N SER A 15 -4.73 -24.06 29.95
CA SER A 15 -3.45 -23.38 29.68
C SER A 15 -3.49 -22.55 28.40
N PHE A 16 -4.08 -23.08 27.32
CA PHE A 16 -4.30 -22.32 26.09
C PHE A 16 -5.22 -21.13 26.30
N LEU A 17 -6.35 -21.32 26.97
CA LEU A 17 -7.29 -20.23 27.28
C LEU A 17 -6.64 -19.15 28.13
N GLY A 18 -5.87 -19.55 29.15
CA GLY A 18 -5.11 -18.62 30.00
C GLY A 18 -4.07 -17.81 29.22
N MET A 19 -3.34 -18.48 28.32
CA MET A 19 -2.38 -17.80 27.44
C MET A 19 -3.07 -16.75 26.55
N PHE A 20 -4.16 -17.10 25.87
CA PHE A 20 -4.91 -16.15 25.04
C PHE A 20 -5.49 -15.00 25.88
N ALA A 21 -6.04 -15.28 27.06
CA ALA A 21 -6.54 -14.22 27.93
C ALA A 21 -5.44 -13.25 28.38
N ALA A 22 -4.24 -13.77 28.66
CA ALA A 22 -3.09 -12.95 29.08
C ALA A 22 -2.51 -12.08 27.93
N THR A 23 -2.52 -12.59 26.70
CA THR A 23 -1.93 -11.90 25.55
C THR A 23 -2.91 -10.99 24.81
N TRP A 24 -4.23 -11.17 24.97
CA TRP A 24 -5.27 -10.37 24.31
C TRP A 24 -5.13 -8.85 24.50
N PRO A 25 -4.86 -8.29 25.71
CA PRO A 25 -4.65 -6.86 25.88
C PRO A 25 -3.45 -6.33 25.07
N ILE A 26 -2.38 -7.14 24.98
CA ILE A 26 -1.19 -6.80 24.19
C ILE A 26 -1.54 -6.78 22.71
N ALA A 27 -2.23 -7.81 22.24
CA ALA A 27 -2.67 -7.91 20.85
C ALA A 27 -3.59 -6.73 20.46
N LYS A 28 -4.54 -6.37 21.31
CA LYS A 28 -5.40 -5.19 21.12
C LYS A 28 -4.60 -3.90 21.04
N LYS A 29 -3.63 -3.71 21.94
CA LYS A 29 -2.77 -2.53 21.92
C LYS A 29 -1.97 -2.46 20.60
N VAL A 30 -1.40 -3.58 20.16
CA VAL A 30 -0.67 -3.65 18.89
C VAL A 30 -1.59 -3.38 17.70
N TYR A 31 -2.80 -3.97 17.68
CA TYR A 31 -3.82 -3.72 16.66
C TYR A 31 -4.16 -2.22 16.55
N HIS A 32 -4.47 -1.59 17.68
CA HIS A 32 -4.80 -0.17 17.71
C HIS A 32 -3.62 0.71 17.25
N ASN A 33 -2.39 0.34 17.63
CA ASN A 33 -1.22 1.10 17.22
C ASN A 33 -0.93 1.00 15.72
N ILE A 34 -1.23 -0.12 15.09
CA ILE A 34 -0.80 -0.40 13.71
C ILE A 34 -1.92 -0.19 12.69
N LEU A 35 -3.18 -0.49 13.04
CA LEU A 35 -4.28 -0.57 12.09
C LEU A 35 -5.45 0.37 12.40
N VAL A 36 -5.43 1.08 13.53
CA VAL A 36 -6.50 1.99 13.94
C VAL A 36 -5.97 3.42 14.04
N ARG A 37 -6.63 4.37 13.41
CA ARG A 37 -6.37 5.80 13.61
C ARG A 37 -6.93 6.20 14.96
N THR A 38 -6.04 6.42 15.91
CA THR A 38 -6.38 6.72 17.32
C THR A 38 -6.48 8.22 17.62
N GLY A 39 -6.09 9.06 16.68
CA GLY A 39 -6.16 10.52 16.79
C GLY A 39 -5.89 11.18 15.44
N PRO A 40 -6.20 12.49 15.31
CA PRO A 40 -6.04 13.21 14.04
C PRO A 40 -4.58 13.26 13.58
N GLU A 41 -3.63 13.23 14.51
CA GLU A 41 -2.19 13.31 14.20
C GLU A 41 -1.58 12.00 13.70
N LYS A 42 -2.31 10.90 13.84
CA LYS A 42 -1.77 9.59 13.40
C LYS A 42 -1.93 9.43 11.91
N TRP A 43 -0.83 9.05 11.22
CA TRP A 43 -0.76 8.92 9.77
C TRP A 43 -1.18 10.20 9.03
N THR A 44 -0.79 11.33 9.63
CA THR A 44 -1.02 12.66 9.06
C THR A 44 0.15 13.09 8.20
N ARG A 45 0.10 14.34 7.82
CA ARG A 45 1.15 15.05 7.13
C ARG A 45 2.45 15.18 7.91
N ALA A 46 2.39 15.15 9.25
CA ALA A 46 3.58 15.08 10.09
C ALA A 46 4.22 13.69 9.97
N ASN A 47 5.54 13.65 9.99
CA ASN A 47 6.29 12.39 9.94
C ASN A 47 5.89 11.51 11.13
N SER A 48 5.22 10.40 10.87
CA SER A 48 4.74 9.47 11.90
C SER A 48 5.73 8.35 12.22
N TYR A 49 6.89 8.32 11.59
CA TYR A 49 7.93 7.32 11.78
C TYR A 49 9.00 7.75 12.79
N PRO A 50 9.66 6.79 13.46
CA PRO A 50 10.91 7.12 14.11
C PRO A 50 11.88 7.68 13.06
N PRO A 51 12.79 8.58 13.47
CA PRO A 51 13.70 9.26 12.54
C PRO A 51 14.46 8.24 11.67
N ASN A 52 14.17 8.24 10.40
CA ASN A 52 14.94 7.53 9.38
C ASN A 52 15.47 8.60 8.41
N PRO A 53 16.78 8.78 8.28
CA PRO A 53 17.36 9.84 7.45
C PRO A 53 16.93 9.76 5.99
N GLU A 54 16.85 8.55 5.41
CA GLU A 54 16.39 8.39 4.03
C GLU A 54 14.92 8.78 3.88
N HIS A 55 14.10 8.38 4.83
CA HIS A 55 12.66 8.69 4.83
C HIS A 55 12.42 10.19 4.97
N THR A 56 13.15 10.85 5.87
CA THR A 56 13.10 12.32 6.02
C THR A 56 13.53 13.00 4.72
N ARG A 57 14.64 12.56 4.12
CA ARG A 57 15.12 13.12 2.85
C ARG A 57 14.11 12.95 1.71
N MET A 58 13.45 11.79 1.61
CA MET A 58 12.38 11.56 0.63
C MET A 58 11.22 12.54 0.83
N PHE A 59 10.81 12.74 2.09
CA PHE A 59 9.77 13.71 2.43
C PHE A 59 10.17 15.13 2.03
N ASP A 60 11.37 15.58 2.39
CA ASP A 60 11.87 16.93 2.09
C ASP A 60 11.95 17.16 0.57
N LEU A 61 12.52 16.23 -0.19
CA LEU A 61 12.58 16.30 -1.65
C LEU A 61 11.18 16.31 -2.30
N GLY A 62 10.24 15.56 -1.74
CA GLY A 62 8.86 15.58 -2.20
C GLY A 62 8.18 16.92 -1.92
N MET A 63 8.41 17.52 -0.75
CA MET A 63 7.88 18.83 -0.39
C MET A 63 8.50 19.95 -1.25
N ASP A 64 9.78 19.84 -1.61
CA ASP A 64 10.45 20.75 -2.52
C ASP A 64 9.81 20.69 -3.91
N TRP A 65 9.63 19.48 -4.45
CA TRP A 65 8.95 19.28 -5.73
C TRP A 65 7.51 19.86 -5.71
N ALA A 66 6.76 19.66 -4.65
CA ALA A 66 5.41 20.20 -4.53
C ALA A 66 5.39 21.73 -4.46
N ARG A 67 6.36 22.35 -3.77
CA ARG A 67 6.50 23.83 -3.73
C ARG A 67 6.83 24.42 -5.09
N GLU A 68 7.73 23.78 -5.84
CA GLU A 68 8.10 24.21 -7.20
C GLU A 68 6.90 24.15 -8.16
N ASN A 69 5.94 23.26 -7.88
CA ASN A 69 4.74 23.07 -8.68
C ASN A 69 3.45 23.61 -8.04
N GLU A 70 3.56 24.46 -7.01
CA GLU A 70 2.42 24.98 -6.23
C GLU A 70 1.35 25.67 -7.10
N ALA A 71 1.77 26.41 -8.12
CA ALA A 71 0.86 27.10 -9.04
C ALA A 71 -0.04 26.16 -9.87
N ARG A 72 0.32 24.87 -9.95
CA ARG A 72 -0.42 23.84 -10.68
C ARG A 72 -1.30 22.99 -9.76
N LYS A 73 -1.11 23.13 -8.45
CA LYS A 73 -1.71 22.29 -7.42
C LYS A 73 -3.10 22.79 -7.02
N ARG A 74 -4.03 21.87 -6.91
CA ARG A 74 -5.33 22.11 -6.27
C ARG A 74 -5.79 20.94 -5.42
N PRO A 75 -6.43 21.17 -4.26
CA PRO A 75 -7.02 20.12 -3.47
C PRO A 75 -8.23 19.51 -4.19
N VAL A 76 -8.39 18.22 -4.07
CA VAL A 76 -9.53 17.47 -4.61
C VAL A 76 -10.03 16.46 -3.58
N SER A 77 -11.28 16.03 -3.71
CA SER A 77 -11.83 14.99 -2.87
C SER A 77 -12.88 14.16 -3.61
N ILE A 78 -13.04 12.92 -3.17
CA ILE A 78 -14.11 12.02 -3.61
C ILE A 78 -14.86 11.49 -2.40
N GLU A 79 -16.06 10.98 -2.65
CA GLU A 79 -16.79 10.16 -1.68
C GLU A 79 -16.76 8.71 -2.12
N ASN A 80 -16.35 7.80 -1.24
CA ASN A 80 -16.38 6.36 -1.48
C ASN A 80 -16.74 5.60 -0.20
N GLU A 81 -17.71 4.71 -0.29
CA GLU A 81 -18.24 3.92 0.84
C GLU A 81 -18.59 4.79 2.08
N GLY A 82 -19.13 5.99 1.86
CA GLY A 82 -19.51 6.93 2.92
C GLY A 82 -18.34 7.65 3.61
N LEU A 83 -17.16 7.62 3.00
CA LEU A 83 -15.97 8.34 3.46
C LEU A 83 -15.59 9.40 2.45
N LYS A 84 -15.29 10.61 2.93
CA LYS A 84 -14.62 11.63 2.13
C LYS A 84 -13.13 11.34 2.10
N LEU A 85 -12.60 11.12 0.89
CA LEU A 85 -11.18 10.88 0.65
C LEU A 85 -10.56 12.10 0.02
N ALA A 86 -9.36 12.46 0.47
CA ALA A 86 -8.65 13.66 0.06
C ALA A 86 -7.48 13.32 -0.86
N GLY A 87 -7.19 14.23 -1.78
CA GLY A 87 -6.05 14.20 -2.67
C GLY A 87 -5.63 15.59 -3.11
N GLU A 88 -4.53 15.67 -3.81
CA GLU A 88 -4.05 16.89 -4.44
C GLU A 88 -3.68 16.60 -5.90
N TYR A 89 -4.20 17.41 -6.79
CA TYR A 89 -4.02 17.30 -8.24
C TYR A 89 -3.12 18.41 -8.75
N PHE A 90 -2.11 18.03 -9.52
CA PHE A 90 -1.19 18.93 -10.23
C PHE A 90 -1.48 18.86 -11.71
N ASP A 91 -1.96 19.96 -12.28
CA ASP A 91 -2.34 20.07 -13.68
C ASP A 91 -1.18 20.59 -14.52
N PHE A 92 -0.62 19.72 -15.34
CA PHE A 92 0.41 20.04 -16.34
C PHE A 92 -0.15 20.18 -17.75
N GLY A 93 -1.48 20.13 -17.91
CA GLY A 93 -2.15 20.26 -19.20
C GLY A 93 -2.13 18.98 -20.05
N HIS A 94 -1.86 17.84 -19.46
CA HIS A 94 -1.78 16.54 -20.16
C HIS A 94 -3.12 15.79 -20.16
N LYS A 95 -3.25 14.81 -21.07
CA LYS A 95 -4.38 13.88 -21.11
C LYS A 95 -4.17 12.62 -20.26
N ARG A 96 -2.92 12.33 -19.90
CA ARG A 96 -2.54 11.23 -19.02
C ARG A 96 -2.43 11.74 -17.59
N CYS A 97 -2.90 10.94 -16.62
CA CYS A 97 -2.76 11.23 -15.21
C CYS A 97 -2.13 10.04 -14.48
N ALA A 98 -1.08 10.29 -13.70
CA ALA A 98 -0.53 9.31 -12.77
C ALA A 98 -1.16 9.52 -11.38
N ILE A 99 -1.79 8.47 -10.83
CA ILE A 99 -2.34 8.45 -9.47
C ILE A 99 -1.41 7.65 -8.58
N ILE A 100 -0.92 8.26 -7.49
CA ILE A 100 0.06 7.67 -6.60
C ILE A 100 -0.61 7.31 -5.26
N PHE A 101 -0.60 6.01 -4.92
CA PHE A 101 -1.16 5.45 -3.71
C PHE A 101 -0.05 5.13 -2.72
N PRO A 102 -0.02 5.78 -1.53
CA PRO A 102 1.07 5.66 -0.57
C PRO A 102 1.12 4.30 0.13
N GLY A 103 2.20 4.08 0.85
CA GLY A 103 2.40 2.95 1.74
C GLY A 103 1.51 3.00 2.99
N ARG A 104 1.66 1.99 3.86
CA ARG A 104 0.73 1.70 4.97
C ARG A 104 0.53 2.83 5.99
N THR A 105 1.53 3.63 6.26
CA THR A 105 1.49 4.66 7.31
C THR A 105 1.84 6.03 6.79
N GLU A 106 1.84 6.18 5.49
CA GLU A 106 2.21 7.38 4.77
C GLU A 106 0.97 8.18 4.34
N SER A 107 1.12 9.50 4.28
CA SER A 107 0.14 10.39 3.68
C SER A 107 0.56 10.79 2.26
N LEU A 108 -0.31 11.50 1.56
CA LEU A 108 -0.06 12.00 0.21
C LEU A 108 1.24 12.81 0.06
N TYR A 109 1.75 13.39 1.15
CA TYR A 109 2.99 14.16 1.11
C TYR A 109 4.23 13.32 0.81
N TYR A 110 4.26 12.06 1.21
CA TYR A 110 5.30 11.14 0.78
C TYR A 110 5.16 10.80 -0.70
N SER A 111 3.94 10.79 -1.22
CA SER A 111 3.68 10.51 -2.64
C SER A 111 4.24 11.58 -3.57
N TYR A 112 4.42 12.82 -3.11
CA TYR A 112 5.07 13.86 -3.91
C TYR A 112 6.47 13.46 -4.39
N TYR A 113 7.21 12.73 -3.56
CA TYR A 113 8.54 12.27 -3.91
C TYR A 113 8.56 11.43 -5.19
N PHE A 114 7.51 10.69 -5.47
CA PHE A 114 7.40 9.82 -6.64
C PHE A 114 6.79 10.50 -7.87
N ALA A 115 6.41 11.76 -7.78
CA ALA A 115 5.69 12.46 -8.84
C ALA A 115 6.56 12.84 -10.05
N GLN A 116 7.82 13.20 -9.82
CA GLN A 116 8.72 13.74 -10.83
C GLN A 116 8.82 12.89 -12.11
N PRO A 117 9.12 11.56 -12.09
CA PRO A 117 9.28 10.77 -13.29
C PRO A 117 8.01 10.70 -14.16
N TYR A 118 6.84 10.82 -13.55
CA TYR A 118 5.55 10.87 -14.25
C TYR A 118 5.31 12.24 -14.88
N ALA A 119 5.60 13.33 -14.17
CA ALA A 119 5.49 14.68 -14.73
C ALA A 119 6.42 14.84 -15.94
N GLU A 120 7.67 14.36 -15.85
CA GLU A 120 8.63 14.31 -16.96
C GLU A 120 8.18 13.40 -18.12
N ALA A 121 7.39 12.37 -17.85
CA ALA A 121 6.78 11.51 -18.86
C ALA A 121 5.48 12.05 -19.46
N GLY A 122 5.10 13.29 -19.17
CA GLY A 122 3.91 13.95 -19.72
C GLY A 122 2.60 13.51 -19.03
N CYS A 123 2.62 13.34 -17.71
CA CYS A 123 1.43 13.08 -16.92
C CYS A 123 1.05 14.29 -16.05
N ASN A 124 -0.24 14.52 -15.86
CA ASN A 124 -0.74 15.19 -14.68
C ASN A 124 -0.54 14.28 -13.47
N ILE A 125 -0.48 14.83 -12.27
CA ILE A 125 -0.22 14.07 -11.06
C ILE A 125 -1.39 14.19 -10.10
N LEU A 126 -1.86 13.06 -9.60
CA LEU A 126 -2.84 12.97 -8.53
C LEU A 126 -2.24 12.15 -7.37
N VAL A 127 -1.95 12.81 -6.28
CA VAL A 127 -1.54 12.14 -5.03
C VAL A 127 -2.72 12.06 -4.08
N VAL A 128 -2.91 10.92 -3.44
CA VAL A 128 -4.09 10.67 -2.62
C VAL A 128 -3.72 10.21 -1.22
N ASP A 129 -4.53 10.61 -0.23
CA ASP A 129 -4.49 10.00 1.09
C ASP A 129 -5.31 8.70 1.08
N SER A 130 -4.73 7.62 1.53
CA SER A 130 -5.51 6.39 1.81
C SER A 130 -6.57 6.66 2.88
N ARG A 131 -7.66 5.86 2.87
CA ARG A 131 -8.65 5.94 3.97
C ARG A 131 -7.97 5.84 5.34
N ALA A 132 -8.44 6.59 6.32
CA ALA A 132 -7.87 6.76 7.65
C ALA A 132 -6.50 7.45 7.71
N HIS A 133 -5.97 8.02 6.59
CA HIS A 133 -4.69 8.73 6.56
C HIS A 133 -4.88 10.20 6.18
N GLY A 134 -3.93 11.02 6.60
CA GLY A 134 -3.88 12.44 6.23
C GLY A 134 -5.20 13.16 6.45
N LEU A 135 -5.75 13.77 5.38
CA LEU A 135 -7.04 14.47 5.37
C LEU A 135 -8.22 13.55 5.00
N SER A 136 -7.96 12.30 4.59
CA SER A 136 -9.02 11.34 4.32
C SER A 136 -9.70 10.88 5.59
N GLU A 137 -11.01 10.71 5.50
CA GLU A 137 -11.81 10.16 6.58
C GLU A 137 -11.56 8.66 6.77
N GLY A 138 -12.12 8.11 7.84
CA GLY A 138 -12.01 6.71 8.20
C GLY A 138 -11.24 6.51 9.50
N LYS A 139 -11.34 5.30 10.01
CA LYS A 139 -10.75 4.91 11.30
C LYS A 139 -9.73 3.78 11.16
N TYR A 140 -9.88 2.95 10.13
CA TYR A 140 -9.13 1.72 10.00
C TYR A 140 -8.30 1.68 8.71
N ASN A 141 -7.06 1.24 8.82
CA ASN A 141 -6.24 0.82 7.68
C ASN A 141 -6.56 -0.64 7.37
N TYR A 142 -7.17 -0.91 6.23
CA TYR A 142 -7.62 -2.25 5.84
C TYR A 142 -6.57 -3.05 5.07
N CYS A 143 -5.35 -2.54 4.94
CA CYS A 143 -4.22 -3.23 4.32
C CYS A 143 -4.54 -3.77 2.91
N SER A 144 -5.05 -2.92 2.06
CA SER A 144 -5.50 -3.17 0.67
C SER A 144 -6.87 -3.87 0.55
N THR A 145 -7.43 -4.47 1.63
CA THR A 145 -8.67 -5.28 1.50
C THR A 145 -9.93 -4.46 1.24
N ARG A 146 -9.91 -3.16 1.48
CA ARG A 146 -10.96 -2.19 1.10
C ARG A 146 -10.44 -1.07 0.21
N GLU A 147 -9.17 -0.70 0.36
CA GLU A 147 -8.54 0.38 -0.40
C GLU A 147 -8.57 0.13 -1.92
N TRP A 148 -8.77 -1.11 -2.37
CA TRP A 148 -8.98 -1.40 -3.79
C TRP A 148 -10.21 -0.68 -4.38
N SER A 149 -11.27 -0.45 -3.58
CA SER A 149 -12.44 0.33 -4.05
C SER A 149 -12.10 1.81 -4.22
N ASP A 150 -11.20 2.34 -3.36
CA ASP A 150 -10.72 3.72 -3.48
C ASP A 150 -9.88 3.91 -4.74
N VAL A 151 -9.07 2.90 -5.12
CA VAL A 151 -8.31 2.92 -6.38
C VAL A 151 -9.22 3.07 -7.58
N ILE A 152 -10.32 2.30 -7.64
CA ILE A 152 -11.31 2.40 -8.73
C ILE A 152 -12.00 3.77 -8.69
N ALA A 153 -12.40 4.23 -7.51
CA ALA A 153 -13.10 5.51 -7.36
C ALA A 153 -12.22 6.70 -7.79
N TRP A 154 -10.95 6.73 -7.38
CA TRP A 154 -9.99 7.74 -7.82
C TRP A 154 -9.68 7.67 -9.31
N SER A 155 -9.61 6.47 -9.87
CA SER A 155 -9.44 6.30 -11.33
C SER A 155 -10.60 6.88 -12.10
N ARG A 156 -11.84 6.63 -11.65
CA ARG A 156 -13.06 7.21 -12.25
C ARG A 156 -13.06 8.73 -12.11
N PHE A 157 -12.70 9.26 -10.94
CA PHE A 157 -12.61 10.70 -10.72
C PHE A 157 -11.61 11.36 -11.68
N ALA A 158 -10.43 10.78 -11.86
CA ALA A 158 -9.42 11.29 -12.79
C ALA A 158 -9.93 11.33 -14.23
N HIS A 159 -10.67 10.32 -14.66
CA HIS A 159 -11.26 10.27 -15.99
C HIS A 159 -12.46 11.22 -16.14
N ASP A 160 -13.45 11.10 -15.24
CA ASP A 160 -14.76 11.73 -15.42
C ASP A 160 -14.76 13.21 -15.00
N GLN A 161 -13.97 13.59 -13.99
CA GLN A 161 -13.98 14.93 -13.41
C GLN A 161 -12.73 15.75 -13.75
N LEU A 162 -11.57 15.09 -13.95
CA LEU A 162 -10.35 15.79 -14.35
C LEU A 162 -10.11 15.74 -15.86
N GLY A 163 -10.90 14.97 -16.62
CA GLY A 163 -10.82 14.86 -18.08
C GLY A 163 -9.58 14.13 -18.60
N CYS A 164 -8.99 13.25 -17.76
CA CYS A 164 -7.83 12.46 -18.12
C CYS A 164 -8.28 11.20 -18.89
N SER A 165 -7.96 11.11 -20.17
CA SER A 165 -8.36 9.96 -21.00
C SER A 165 -7.49 8.73 -20.82
N ASP A 166 -6.35 8.86 -20.16
CA ASP A 166 -5.36 7.81 -19.88
C ASP A 166 -4.90 7.91 -18.42
N VAL A 167 -4.99 6.82 -17.67
CA VAL A 167 -4.66 6.78 -16.25
C VAL A 167 -3.57 5.75 -16.00
N VAL A 168 -2.56 6.16 -15.25
CA VAL A 168 -1.48 5.32 -14.73
C VAL A 168 -1.64 5.21 -13.23
N LEU A 169 -1.54 4.00 -12.67
CA LEU A 169 -1.60 3.79 -11.23
C LEU A 169 -0.23 3.40 -10.70
N HIS A 170 0.25 4.13 -9.71
CA HIS A 170 1.44 3.77 -8.96
C HIS A 170 1.08 3.45 -7.52
N GLY A 171 1.38 2.25 -7.05
CA GLY A 171 1.12 1.83 -5.68
C GLY A 171 2.38 1.36 -4.98
N ILE A 172 2.60 1.89 -3.76
CA ILE A 172 3.75 1.57 -2.92
C ILE A 172 3.29 0.62 -1.81
N CYS A 173 3.94 -0.53 -1.64
CA CYS A 173 3.65 -1.50 -0.57
C CYS A 173 2.15 -1.85 -0.50
N VAL A 174 1.43 -1.34 0.51
CA VAL A 174 -0.04 -1.53 0.68
C VAL A 174 -0.82 -0.85 -0.43
N GLY A 175 -0.38 0.32 -0.89
CA GLY A 175 -0.94 0.96 -2.08
C GLY A 175 -0.81 0.08 -3.33
N GLY A 176 0.33 -0.57 -3.52
CA GLY A 176 0.54 -1.56 -4.59
C GLY A 176 -0.39 -2.77 -4.46
N GLY A 177 -0.60 -3.25 -3.23
CA GLY A 177 -1.59 -4.29 -2.95
C GLY A 177 -3.00 -3.88 -3.35
N ALA A 178 -3.41 -2.64 -3.04
CA ALA A 178 -4.71 -2.08 -3.41
C ALA A 178 -4.88 -1.98 -4.93
N VAL A 179 -3.85 -1.48 -5.63
CA VAL A 179 -3.82 -1.39 -7.10
C VAL A 179 -4.00 -2.76 -7.75
N VAL A 180 -3.26 -3.79 -7.31
CA VAL A 180 -3.39 -5.15 -7.88
C VAL A 180 -4.74 -5.78 -7.56
N LEU A 181 -5.25 -5.59 -6.33
CA LEU A 181 -6.58 -6.10 -5.97
C LEU A 181 -7.69 -5.40 -6.76
N ALA A 182 -7.56 -4.12 -7.06
CA ALA A 182 -8.46 -3.36 -7.93
C ALA A 182 -8.39 -3.84 -9.39
N ALA A 183 -7.17 -3.97 -9.94
CA ALA A 183 -6.95 -4.36 -11.32
C ALA A 183 -7.43 -5.78 -11.65
N ALA A 184 -7.61 -6.62 -10.64
CA ALA A 184 -8.18 -7.96 -10.78
C ALA A 184 -9.73 -8.00 -10.75
N LYS A 185 -10.40 -6.85 -10.59
CA LYS A 185 -11.87 -6.77 -10.55
C LYS A 185 -12.46 -6.71 -11.95
N PRO A 186 -13.65 -7.28 -12.16
CA PRO A 186 -14.31 -7.27 -13.47
C PRO A 186 -14.66 -5.86 -13.99
N ASP A 187 -14.94 -4.94 -13.07
CA ASP A 187 -15.33 -3.54 -13.34
C ASP A 187 -14.15 -2.56 -13.30
N PHE A 188 -12.92 -3.08 -13.34
CA PHE A 188 -11.72 -2.23 -13.39
C PHE A 188 -11.71 -1.38 -14.67
N PRO A 189 -11.45 -0.06 -14.56
CA PRO A 189 -11.57 0.87 -15.67
C PRO A 189 -10.60 0.56 -16.83
N VAL A 190 -11.13 0.48 -18.05
CA VAL A 190 -10.33 0.16 -19.26
C VAL A 190 -9.37 1.26 -19.69
N TYR A 191 -9.59 2.50 -19.25
CA TYR A 191 -8.71 3.63 -19.49
C TYR A 191 -7.50 3.69 -18.55
N VAL A 192 -7.39 2.74 -17.60
CA VAL A 192 -6.15 2.54 -16.85
C VAL A 192 -5.19 1.73 -17.70
N SER A 193 -4.19 2.41 -18.26
CA SER A 193 -3.28 1.84 -19.26
C SER A 193 -2.06 1.15 -18.67
N HIS A 194 -1.57 1.59 -17.51
CA HIS A 194 -0.36 1.09 -16.89
C HIS A 194 -0.47 1.01 -15.38
N LEU A 195 0.15 -0.03 -14.81
CA LEU A 195 0.32 -0.20 -13.38
C LEU A 195 1.82 -0.18 -13.03
N VAL A 196 2.18 0.53 -11.99
CA VAL A 196 3.53 0.50 -11.39
C VAL A 196 3.37 0.10 -9.93
N VAL A 197 4.09 -0.93 -9.50
CA VAL A 197 4.02 -1.41 -8.12
C VAL A 197 5.41 -1.50 -7.52
N GLU A 198 5.62 -0.80 -6.41
CA GLU A 198 6.88 -0.81 -5.65
C GLU A 198 6.75 -1.65 -4.40
N GLY A 199 7.72 -2.57 -4.19
CA GLY A 199 7.79 -3.37 -2.96
C GLY A 199 6.51 -4.18 -2.69
N LEU A 200 5.85 -4.68 -3.74
CA LEU A 200 4.59 -5.41 -3.62
C LEU A 200 4.76 -6.71 -2.83
N PHE A 201 3.96 -6.90 -1.79
CA PHE A 201 3.90 -8.14 -1.02
C PHE A 201 3.04 -9.21 -1.72
N ALA A 202 3.41 -10.48 -1.60
CA ALA A 202 2.59 -11.58 -2.10
C ALA A 202 1.35 -11.81 -1.23
N THR A 203 1.52 -11.77 0.10
CA THR A 203 0.44 -11.80 1.09
C THR A 203 0.76 -10.86 2.24
N PHE A 204 -0.21 -10.06 2.66
CA PHE A 204 0.00 -9.13 3.78
C PHE A 204 0.31 -9.85 5.11
N LEU A 205 -0.25 -11.05 5.29
CA LEU A 205 0.06 -11.90 6.45
C LEU A 205 1.56 -12.19 6.59
N GLU A 206 2.25 -12.48 5.49
CA GLU A 206 3.69 -12.77 5.51
C GLU A 206 4.48 -11.50 5.81
N SER A 207 4.20 -10.42 5.11
CA SER A 207 4.82 -9.11 5.36
C SER A 207 4.63 -8.68 6.81
N PHE A 208 3.42 -8.83 7.36
CA PHE A 208 3.14 -8.49 8.76
C PHE A 208 3.93 -9.34 9.75
N LYS A 209 4.09 -10.65 9.48
CA LYS A 209 4.97 -11.54 10.27
C LYS A 209 6.42 -11.06 10.27
N LEU A 210 6.92 -10.63 9.12
CA LEU A 210 8.29 -10.13 8.99
C LEU A 210 8.48 -8.83 9.79
N HIS A 211 7.52 -7.92 9.74
CA HIS A 211 7.53 -6.72 10.58
C HIS A 211 7.53 -7.06 12.08
N MET A 212 6.67 -7.98 12.53
CA MET A 212 6.65 -8.40 13.92
C MET A 212 7.99 -9.01 14.35
N LYS A 213 8.63 -9.82 13.48
CA LYS A 213 9.96 -10.39 13.75
C LYS A 213 11.03 -9.30 13.87
N ALA A 214 11.04 -8.34 12.94
CA ALA A 214 12.00 -7.21 12.96
C ALA A 214 11.88 -6.41 14.26
N GLU A 215 10.66 -6.22 14.75
CA GLU A 215 10.37 -5.53 16.01
C GLU A 215 10.46 -6.43 17.26
N LYS A 216 10.95 -7.67 17.12
CA LYS A 216 11.08 -8.67 18.20
C LYS A 216 9.77 -8.94 18.96
N ARG A 217 8.63 -8.81 18.27
CA ARG A 217 7.30 -9.08 18.84
C ARG A 217 6.95 -10.57 18.72
N PRO A 218 6.25 -11.16 19.71
CA PRO A 218 5.80 -12.55 19.65
C PRO A 218 4.77 -12.74 18.53
N ILE A 219 4.94 -13.81 17.74
CA ILE A 219 4.00 -14.12 16.66
C ILE A 219 2.79 -14.89 17.20
N PHE A 220 3.04 -15.97 17.95
CA PHE A 220 1.96 -16.77 18.53
C PHE A 220 1.80 -16.47 20.02
N PRO A 221 0.57 -16.27 20.53
CA PRO A 221 -0.70 -16.19 19.79
C PRO A 221 -1.01 -14.78 19.23
N VAL A 222 -0.25 -13.75 19.61
CA VAL A 222 -0.51 -12.31 19.45
C VAL A 222 -0.93 -11.91 18.02
N LEU A 223 -0.25 -12.44 17.00
CA LEU A 223 -0.61 -12.15 15.61
C LEU A 223 -2.03 -12.59 15.25
N TYR A 224 -2.44 -13.76 15.74
CA TYR A 224 -3.77 -14.30 15.46
C TYR A 224 -4.86 -13.51 16.19
N GLU A 225 -4.53 -13.07 17.41
CA GLU A 225 -5.39 -12.18 18.20
C GLU A 225 -5.55 -10.80 17.58
N ILE A 226 -4.47 -10.25 17.00
CA ILE A 226 -4.55 -9.00 16.20
C ILE A 226 -5.55 -9.17 15.06
N PHE A 227 -5.53 -10.30 14.36
CA PHE A 227 -6.48 -10.57 13.27
C PHE A 227 -7.90 -10.76 13.76
N TRP A 228 -8.08 -11.34 14.93
CA TRP A 228 -9.39 -11.44 15.57
C TRP A 228 -9.90 -10.06 16.00
N ALA A 229 -9.06 -9.24 16.64
CA ALA A 229 -9.43 -7.87 16.98
C ALA A 229 -9.82 -7.07 15.73
N ALA A 230 -9.03 -7.13 14.66
CA ALA A 230 -9.33 -6.49 13.39
C ALA A 230 -10.67 -6.99 12.80
N ARG A 231 -10.94 -8.30 12.86
CA ARG A 231 -12.19 -8.87 12.37
C ARG A 231 -13.39 -8.43 13.19
N LEU A 232 -13.27 -8.39 14.52
CA LEU A 232 -14.35 -8.04 15.43
C LEU A 232 -14.67 -6.53 15.42
N GLU A 233 -13.64 -5.67 15.39
CA GLU A 233 -13.83 -4.22 15.51
C GLU A 233 -14.09 -3.51 14.17
N SER A 234 -13.49 -3.96 13.09
CA SER A 234 -13.57 -3.30 11.77
C SER A 234 -14.18 -4.17 10.66
N GLY A 235 -14.47 -5.43 10.94
CA GLY A 235 -14.87 -6.38 9.90
C GLY A 235 -13.75 -6.77 8.94
N MET A 236 -12.51 -6.33 9.21
CA MET A 236 -11.37 -6.54 8.32
C MET A 236 -11.02 -8.03 8.18
N LYS A 237 -10.78 -8.44 6.94
CA LYS A 237 -10.35 -9.79 6.60
C LYS A 237 -8.91 -9.76 6.08
N ILE A 238 -7.95 -9.50 6.95
CA ILE A 238 -6.52 -9.33 6.59
C ILE A 238 -6.00 -10.46 5.68
N ARG A 239 -6.52 -11.67 5.86
CA ARG A 239 -6.15 -12.83 5.03
C ARG A 239 -6.60 -12.73 3.57
N GLU A 240 -7.44 -11.76 3.21
CA GLU A 240 -7.85 -11.50 1.82
C GLU A 240 -6.85 -10.57 1.09
N ALA A 241 -5.98 -9.86 1.82
CA ALA A 241 -4.88 -9.10 1.24
C ALA A 241 -3.80 -10.03 0.66
N ARG A 242 -4.09 -10.60 -0.52
CA ARG A 242 -3.27 -11.61 -1.20
C ARG A 242 -3.14 -11.32 -2.70
N PRO A 243 -2.33 -10.35 -3.11
CA PRO A 243 -2.05 -10.08 -4.51
C PRO A 243 -1.72 -11.33 -5.32
N ILE A 244 -0.93 -12.26 -4.75
CA ILE A 244 -0.54 -13.50 -5.42
C ILE A 244 -1.72 -14.37 -5.89
N ARG A 245 -2.88 -14.28 -5.24
CA ARG A 245 -4.06 -15.06 -5.64
C ARG A 245 -4.83 -14.47 -6.81
N VAL A 246 -4.62 -13.19 -7.09
CA VAL A 246 -5.42 -12.46 -8.08
C VAL A 246 -4.58 -11.87 -9.20
N ILE A 247 -3.27 -11.79 -9.05
CA ILE A 247 -2.36 -11.16 -10.02
C ILE A 247 -2.49 -11.77 -11.43
N GLY A 248 -2.78 -13.06 -11.53
CA GLY A 248 -3.02 -13.73 -12.82
C GLY A 248 -4.31 -13.29 -13.54
N LYS A 249 -5.20 -12.54 -12.87
CA LYS A 249 -6.41 -11.94 -13.47
C LYS A 249 -6.18 -10.52 -13.98
N VAL A 250 -5.08 -9.90 -13.60
CA VAL A 250 -4.69 -8.57 -14.10
C VAL A 250 -4.43 -8.66 -15.59
N LYS A 251 -4.98 -7.71 -16.35
CA LYS A 251 -4.80 -7.61 -17.81
C LYS A 251 -3.99 -6.38 -18.20
N THR A 252 -4.05 -5.34 -17.37
CA THR A 252 -3.32 -4.09 -17.58
C THR A 252 -1.82 -4.31 -17.45
N PRO A 253 -0.99 -3.78 -18.36
CA PRO A 253 0.46 -3.83 -18.27
C PRO A 253 0.99 -3.38 -16.92
N ILE A 254 1.96 -4.10 -16.36
CA ILE A 254 2.45 -3.88 -15.00
C ILE A 254 3.97 -3.88 -14.91
N LEU A 255 4.51 -2.83 -14.30
CA LEU A 255 5.92 -2.71 -13.92
C LEU A 255 6.08 -3.02 -12.44
N PHE A 256 6.90 -4.01 -12.12
CA PHE A 256 7.33 -4.33 -10.76
C PHE A 256 8.67 -3.66 -10.49
N LEU A 257 8.72 -2.77 -9.50
CA LEU A 257 9.96 -2.19 -8.97
C LEU A 257 10.24 -2.87 -7.63
N HIS A 258 11.36 -3.57 -7.52
CA HIS A 258 11.61 -4.37 -6.33
C HIS A 258 13.08 -4.35 -5.88
N GLY A 259 13.29 -4.26 -4.56
CA GLY A 259 14.61 -4.23 -3.95
C GLY A 259 15.14 -5.64 -3.63
N ARG A 260 16.39 -5.92 -3.98
CA ARG A 260 17.05 -7.17 -3.59
C ARG A 260 17.27 -7.28 -2.09
N LYS A 261 17.29 -6.15 -1.39
CA LYS A 261 17.46 -6.06 0.08
C LYS A 261 16.13 -5.89 0.83
N ASP A 262 14.98 -6.05 0.16
CA ASP A 262 13.68 -5.90 0.80
C ASP A 262 13.43 -7.04 1.80
N ALA A 263 13.35 -6.69 3.08
CA ALA A 263 13.14 -7.62 4.18
C ALA A 263 11.65 -7.85 4.53
N PHE A 264 10.74 -7.06 3.96
CA PHE A 264 9.31 -7.08 4.29
C PHE A 264 8.43 -7.58 3.13
N SER A 265 8.87 -7.35 1.89
CA SER A 265 8.33 -7.96 0.69
C SER A 265 9.47 -8.73 0.03
N LEU A 266 9.67 -9.98 0.43
CA LEU A 266 10.88 -10.75 0.08
C LEU A 266 11.08 -10.85 -1.43
N PRO A 267 12.32 -10.74 -1.96
CA PRO A 267 12.64 -10.85 -3.39
C PRO A 267 12.04 -12.10 -4.05
N LYS A 268 12.13 -13.25 -3.40
CA LYS A 268 11.50 -14.49 -3.88
C LYS A 268 10.00 -14.33 -4.14
N ARG A 269 9.30 -13.52 -3.33
CA ARG A 269 7.87 -13.27 -3.52
C ARG A 269 7.58 -12.36 -4.70
N ALA A 270 8.48 -11.43 -5.01
CA ALA A 270 8.39 -10.64 -6.23
C ALA A 270 8.53 -11.52 -7.48
N GLU A 271 9.46 -12.50 -7.48
CA GLU A 271 9.61 -13.47 -8.55
C GLU A 271 8.34 -14.33 -8.73
N GLU A 272 7.75 -14.80 -7.62
CA GLU A 272 6.50 -15.57 -7.64
C GLU A 272 5.32 -14.74 -8.18
N LEU A 273 5.20 -13.47 -7.78
CA LEU A 273 4.18 -12.54 -8.29
C LEU A 273 4.38 -12.29 -9.79
N TYR A 274 5.61 -12.01 -10.19
CA TYR A 274 5.96 -11.82 -11.58
C TYR A 274 5.62 -13.07 -12.42
N ALA A 275 6.02 -14.25 -11.97
CA ALA A 275 5.72 -15.51 -12.66
C ALA A 275 4.20 -15.76 -12.78
N ALA A 276 3.42 -15.45 -11.75
CA ALA A 276 1.97 -15.66 -11.71
C ALA A 276 1.16 -14.61 -12.49
N CYS A 277 1.75 -13.47 -12.85
CA CYS A 277 1.10 -12.42 -13.62
C CYS A 277 0.99 -12.81 -15.10
N ASN A 278 -0.21 -12.70 -15.70
CA ASN A 278 -0.44 -13.01 -17.12
C ASN A 278 -0.45 -11.77 -18.02
N ALA A 279 -0.50 -10.55 -17.45
CA ALA A 279 -0.44 -9.31 -18.22
C ALA A 279 0.96 -9.09 -18.84
N PRO A 280 1.09 -8.19 -19.84
CA PRO A 280 2.39 -7.64 -20.19
C PRO A 280 3.08 -7.08 -18.95
N LYS A 281 4.33 -7.46 -18.71
CA LYS A 281 4.98 -7.21 -17.43
C LYS A 281 6.46 -6.99 -17.54
N GLU A 282 6.99 -6.17 -16.64
CA GLU A 282 8.43 -5.96 -16.46
C GLU A 282 8.77 -6.06 -14.98
N LEU A 283 9.97 -6.52 -14.67
CA LEU A 283 10.51 -6.56 -13.30
C LEU A 283 11.88 -5.92 -13.32
N VAL A 284 12.01 -4.84 -12.58
CA VAL A 284 13.28 -4.12 -12.42
C VAL A 284 13.77 -4.30 -10.99
N TRP A 285 14.97 -4.85 -10.87
CA TRP A 285 15.63 -5.06 -9.61
C TRP A 285 16.47 -3.85 -9.22
N MET A 286 16.33 -3.42 -7.97
CA MET A 286 17.16 -2.40 -7.33
C MET A 286 18.12 -3.08 -6.36
N ASP A 287 19.41 -2.90 -6.55
CA ASP A 287 20.43 -3.53 -5.72
C ASP A 287 20.61 -2.83 -4.37
N GLU A 288 20.32 -1.52 -4.34
CA GLU A 288 20.39 -0.70 -3.15
C GLU A 288 18.98 -0.27 -2.68
N GLY A 289 18.88 0.12 -1.40
CA GLY A 289 17.63 0.52 -0.77
C GLY A 289 16.89 -0.63 -0.10
N SER A 290 16.30 -0.32 1.04
CA SER A 290 15.39 -1.20 1.77
C SER A 290 13.94 -1.04 1.24
N HIS A 291 12.99 -1.71 1.86
CA HIS A 291 11.56 -1.60 1.55
C HIS A 291 11.09 -0.12 1.51
N SER A 292 10.44 0.28 0.44
CA SER A 292 9.96 1.66 0.17
C SER A 292 11.05 2.75 0.08
N HIS A 293 12.34 2.38 -0.02
CA HIS A 293 13.45 3.33 -0.20
C HIS A 293 14.22 3.06 -1.51
N LEU A 294 13.53 2.55 -2.52
CA LEU A 294 14.19 2.14 -3.77
C LEU A 294 14.64 3.35 -4.58
N ARG A 295 13.75 4.32 -4.79
CA ARG A 295 14.03 5.51 -5.61
C ARG A 295 15.18 6.34 -5.04
N ILE A 296 15.24 6.55 -3.71
CA ILE A 296 16.26 7.41 -3.08
C ILE A 296 17.68 6.86 -3.27
N ASN A 297 17.81 5.55 -3.42
CA ASN A 297 19.08 4.86 -3.58
C ASN A 297 19.41 4.48 -5.03
N ASN A 298 18.44 4.59 -5.97
CA ASN A 298 18.59 4.17 -7.37
C ASN A 298 17.84 5.11 -8.32
N GLN A 299 17.88 6.42 -8.09
CA GLN A 299 16.98 7.39 -8.73
C GLN A 299 16.99 7.29 -10.26
N GLU A 300 18.16 7.26 -10.90
CA GLU A 300 18.28 7.21 -12.35
C GLU A 300 17.63 5.95 -12.94
N LEU A 301 17.92 4.77 -12.38
CA LEU A 301 17.34 3.50 -12.80
C LEU A 301 15.83 3.47 -12.56
N TYR A 302 15.39 3.94 -11.40
CA TYR A 302 13.98 3.98 -11.02
C TYR A 302 13.16 4.85 -11.96
N ASP A 303 13.58 6.12 -12.11
CA ASP A 303 12.89 7.12 -12.93
C ASP A 303 12.95 6.75 -14.43
N GLY A 304 14.11 6.25 -14.88
CA GLY A 304 14.31 5.77 -16.24
C GLY A 304 13.41 4.58 -16.58
N SER A 305 13.25 3.62 -15.64
CA SER A 305 12.38 2.46 -15.83
C SER A 305 10.90 2.85 -15.96
N ILE A 306 10.42 3.79 -15.15
CA ILE A 306 9.05 4.30 -15.25
C ILE A 306 8.84 4.97 -16.60
N LYS A 307 9.72 5.92 -16.98
CA LYS A 307 9.61 6.64 -18.25
C LYS A 307 9.64 5.71 -19.47
N ALA A 308 10.52 4.74 -19.47
CA ALA A 308 10.61 3.75 -20.55
C ALA A 308 9.37 2.84 -20.63
N PHE A 309 8.83 2.43 -19.47
CA PHE A 309 7.62 1.60 -19.40
C PHE A 309 6.40 2.33 -19.94
N LEU A 310 6.21 3.62 -19.60
CA LEU A 310 5.08 4.43 -20.04
C LEU A 310 5.08 4.77 -21.54
N GLN A 311 6.22 4.60 -22.22
CA GLN A 311 6.33 4.79 -23.66
C GLN A 311 5.95 3.56 -24.48
N LYS A 312 5.83 2.40 -23.83
CA LYS A 312 5.49 1.14 -24.53
C LYS A 312 4.01 1.08 -24.84
N THR A 313 3.69 0.60 -26.02
CA THR A 313 2.34 0.21 -26.43
C THR A 313 2.27 -1.31 -26.35
N PHE A 314 1.28 -1.84 -25.63
CA PHE A 314 1.11 -3.27 -25.39
C PHE A 314 -0.14 -3.81 -26.09
#